data_09b6c7cdfd0173a1ab6873eae44a76b0
#
_entry.id   09b6c7cdfd0173a1ab6873eae44a76b0
#
_cell.length_a   1.000
_cell.length_b   1.000
_cell.length_c   1.000
_cell.angle_alpha   90.00
_cell.angle_beta   90.00
_cell.angle_gamma   90.00
#
_symmetry.space_group_name_H-M   'P 1'
#
loop_
_entity.id
_entity.type
_entity.pdbx_description
1 polymer ?
#
loop_
_entity_poly.entity_id
_entity_poly.type
_entity_poly.pdbx_seq_one_letter_code
_entity_poly.pdbx_strand_id
1 'polypeptide(L)'
;MEKPKKDPIYKSFGYAFEGIFAVIKKERNMKIHCCMMILVIAAGIFFQISVIKWCLCFSLFGLVMALEMVNTAVEAVVDLVTEERRPLAKLAKDAAAGAVLIASIMAAVAGVMIFVPEFLRFADQIFI
;
A
#
# COMPACT_ATOMS: atom_id res chain seq x y z
N MET A 1 16.14 -37.71 -7.56
CA MET A 1 15.29 -36.60 -7.05
C MET A 1 14.58 -35.97 -8.25
N GLU A 2 13.31 -36.26 -8.43
CA GLU A 2 12.49 -35.58 -9.45
C GLU A 2 12.37 -34.10 -9.07
N LYS A 3 12.67 -33.22 -10.05
CA LYS A 3 12.41 -31.77 -9.87
C LYS A 3 10.90 -31.57 -9.71
N PRO A 4 10.46 -30.82 -8.70
CA PRO A 4 9.03 -30.56 -8.56
C PRO A 4 8.51 -29.91 -9.83
N LYS A 5 7.42 -30.49 -10.37
CA LYS A 5 6.74 -29.98 -11.56
C LYS A 5 6.33 -28.52 -11.31
N LYS A 6 6.82 -27.60 -12.14
CA LYS A 6 6.44 -26.18 -12.01
C LYS A 6 4.93 -26.05 -12.21
N ASP A 7 4.27 -25.41 -11.26
CA ASP A 7 2.85 -25.10 -11.38
C ASP A 7 2.57 -24.23 -12.63
N PRO A 8 1.43 -24.41 -13.27
CA PRO A 8 1.02 -23.55 -14.39
C PRO A 8 0.90 -22.08 -13.94
N ILE A 9 1.18 -21.16 -14.85
CA ILE A 9 1.25 -19.70 -14.57
C ILE A 9 -0.05 -19.15 -13.94
N TYR A 10 -1.21 -19.66 -14.33
CA TYR A 10 -2.50 -19.23 -13.76
C TYR A 10 -2.63 -19.54 -12.27
N LYS A 11 -2.02 -20.62 -11.77
CA LYS A 11 -1.99 -20.91 -10.34
C LYS A 11 -1.14 -19.90 -9.56
N SER A 12 -0.07 -19.40 -10.16
CA SER A 12 0.76 -18.36 -9.56
C SER A 12 -0.03 -17.07 -9.33
N PHE A 13 -0.91 -16.69 -10.26
CA PHE A 13 -1.85 -15.59 -10.03
C PHE A 13 -2.83 -15.89 -8.90
N GLY A 14 -3.36 -17.12 -8.81
CA GLY A 14 -4.21 -17.56 -7.71
C GLY A 14 -3.55 -17.34 -6.35
N TYR A 15 -2.32 -17.84 -6.19
CA TYR A 15 -1.55 -17.67 -4.95
C TYR A 15 -1.27 -16.18 -4.64
N ALA A 16 -0.99 -15.36 -5.65
CA ALA A 16 -0.80 -13.93 -5.45
C ALA A 16 -2.07 -13.25 -4.92
N PHE A 17 -3.23 -13.55 -5.49
CA PHE A 17 -4.51 -13.02 -5.01
C PHE A 17 -4.85 -13.51 -3.59
N GLU A 18 -4.61 -14.79 -3.30
CA GLU A 18 -4.79 -15.32 -1.94
C GLU A 18 -3.92 -14.56 -0.93
N GLY A 19 -2.67 -14.28 -1.27
CA GLY A 19 -1.76 -13.49 -0.44
C GLY A 19 -2.28 -12.06 -0.21
N ILE A 20 -2.73 -11.37 -1.27
CA ILE A 20 -3.31 -10.03 -1.16
C ILE A 20 -4.52 -10.03 -0.22
N PHE A 21 -5.48 -10.94 -0.43
CA PHE A 21 -6.68 -11.02 0.41
C PHE A 21 -6.36 -11.40 1.86
N ALA A 22 -5.39 -12.30 2.09
CA ALA A 22 -4.95 -12.67 3.43
C ALA A 22 -4.41 -11.45 4.18
N VAL A 23 -3.55 -10.64 3.55
CA VAL A 23 -2.99 -9.42 4.17
C VAL A 23 -4.07 -8.36 4.40
N ILE A 24 -4.96 -8.11 3.43
CA ILE A 24 -6.09 -7.17 3.60
C ILE A 24 -6.97 -7.59 4.79
N LYS A 25 -7.23 -8.89 4.95
CA LYS A 25 -8.08 -9.39 6.03
C LYS A 25 -7.40 -9.29 7.40
N LYS A 26 -6.10 -9.60 7.45
CA LYS A 26 -5.32 -9.69 8.70
C LYS A 26 -4.85 -8.32 9.17
N GLU A 27 -4.25 -7.51 8.29
CA GLU A 27 -3.52 -6.33 8.67
C GLU A 27 -4.41 -5.08 8.75
N ARG A 28 -4.37 -4.41 9.91
CA ARG A 28 -5.12 -3.16 10.13
C ARG A 28 -4.64 -2.04 9.19
N ASN A 29 -3.34 -1.92 9.02
CA ASN A 29 -2.74 -0.86 8.18
C ASN A 29 -3.18 -1.02 6.72
N MET A 30 -3.19 -2.25 6.19
CA MET A 30 -3.68 -2.52 4.83
C MET A 30 -5.14 -2.07 4.65
N LYS A 31 -6.01 -2.30 5.65
CA LYS A 31 -7.40 -1.82 5.61
C LYS A 31 -7.48 -0.29 5.55
N ILE A 32 -6.64 0.40 6.33
CA ILE A 32 -6.55 1.87 6.30
C ILE A 32 -6.12 2.35 4.91
N HIS A 33 -5.09 1.73 4.33
CA HIS A 33 -4.62 2.09 2.98
C HIS A 33 -5.69 1.85 1.91
N CYS A 34 -6.44 0.75 1.98
CA CYS A 34 -7.57 0.49 1.08
C CYS A 34 -8.67 1.56 1.23
N CYS A 35 -9.03 1.96 2.45
CA CYS A 35 -9.99 3.03 2.69
C CYS A 35 -9.52 4.37 2.13
N MET A 36 -8.25 4.72 2.36
CA MET A 36 -7.65 5.95 1.80
C MET A 36 -7.65 5.94 0.27
N MET A 37 -7.35 4.80 -0.34
CA MET A 37 -7.40 4.64 -1.80
C MET A 37 -8.81 4.93 -2.34
N ILE A 38 -9.85 4.40 -1.70
CA ILE A 38 -11.25 4.65 -2.09
C ILE A 38 -11.58 6.14 -1.98
N LEU A 39 -11.17 6.81 -0.89
CA LEU A 39 -11.38 8.26 -0.70
C LEU A 39 -10.68 9.09 -1.77
N VAL A 40 -9.43 8.75 -2.11
CA VAL A 40 -8.66 9.44 -3.16
C VAL A 40 -9.29 9.23 -4.53
N ILE A 41 -9.77 8.01 -4.84
CA ILE A 41 -10.48 7.75 -6.09
C ILE A 41 -11.76 8.59 -6.16
N ALA A 42 -12.55 8.62 -5.09
CA ALA A 42 -13.77 9.43 -5.05
C ALA A 42 -13.48 10.93 -5.21
N ALA A 43 -12.48 11.45 -4.51
CA ALA A 43 -12.05 12.84 -4.64
C ALA A 43 -11.50 13.15 -6.04
N GLY A 44 -10.68 12.25 -6.62
CA GLY A 44 -10.14 12.42 -7.96
C GLY A 44 -11.21 12.47 -9.04
N ILE A 45 -12.25 11.66 -8.92
CA ILE A 45 -13.42 11.71 -9.81
C ILE A 45 -14.20 13.02 -9.60
N PHE A 46 -14.45 13.40 -8.35
CA PHE A 46 -15.18 14.62 -8.01
C PHE A 46 -14.49 15.87 -8.55
N PHE A 47 -13.19 16.01 -8.33
CA PHE A 47 -12.41 17.16 -8.80
C PHE A 47 -11.92 17.03 -10.24
N GLN A 48 -12.22 15.93 -10.93
CA GLN A 48 -11.80 15.67 -12.32
C GLN A 48 -10.28 15.88 -12.54
N ILE A 49 -9.47 15.30 -11.67
CA ILE A 49 -8.02 15.48 -11.72
C ILE A 49 -7.42 14.95 -13.03
N SER A 50 -6.30 15.55 -13.47
CA SER A 50 -5.64 15.18 -14.71
C SER A 50 -5.08 13.74 -14.69
N VAL A 51 -4.85 13.17 -15.87
CA VAL A 51 -4.27 11.82 -16.03
C VAL A 51 -2.93 11.69 -15.30
N ILE A 52 -2.09 12.73 -15.32
CA ILE A 52 -0.79 12.71 -14.62
C ILE A 52 -1.00 12.57 -13.10
N LYS A 53 -1.97 13.28 -12.53
CA LYS A 53 -2.32 13.17 -11.11
C LYS A 53 -2.84 11.78 -10.76
N TRP A 54 -3.64 11.18 -11.64
CA TRP A 54 -4.07 9.79 -11.50
C TRP A 54 -2.90 8.80 -11.50
N CYS A 55 -1.96 8.95 -12.44
CA CYS A 55 -0.77 8.11 -12.48
C CYS A 55 0.05 8.20 -11.18
N LEU A 56 0.22 9.42 -10.64
CA LEU A 56 0.90 9.62 -9.35
C LEU A 56 0.15 8.94 -8.20
N CYS A 57 -1.17 9.13 -8.10
CA CYS A 57 -1.98 8.51 -7.06
C CYS A 57 -1.86 6.97 -7.09
N PHE A 58 -2.08 6.35 -8.26
CA PHE A 58 -2.00 4.89 -8.39
C PHE A 58 -0.60 4.34 -8.14
N SER A 59 0.45 5.05 -8.59
CA SER A 59 1.83 4.64 -8.33
C SER A 59 2.16 4.65 -6.84
N LEU A 60 1.75 5.71 -6.13
CA LEU A 60 1.99 5.83 -4.69
C LEU A 60 1.19 4.81 -3.88
N PHE A 61 -0.08 4.59 -4.21
CA PHE A 61 -0.87 3.56 -3.56
C PHE A 61 -0.32 2.16 -3.82
N GLY A 62 0.03 1.86 -5.07
CA GLY A 62 0.65 0.59 -5.42
C GLY A 62 1.93 0.34 -4.61
N LEU A 63 2.77 1.37 -4.47
CA LEU A 63 4.00 1.28 -3.68
C LEU A 63 3.70 1.03 -2.19
N VAL A 64 2.80 1.80 -1.58
CA VAL A 64 2.45 1.64 -0.15
C VAL A 64 1.88 0.26 0.11
N MET A 65 0.93 -0.20 -0.72
CA MET A 65 0.32 -1.53 -0.55
C MET A 65 1.32 -2.66 -0.78
N ALA A 66 2.21 -2.54 -1.76
CA ALA A 66 3.25 -3.54 -2.00
C ALA A 66 4.24 -3.63 -0.83
N LEU A 67 4.65 -2.49 -0.26
CA LEU A 67 5.53 -2.45 0.91
C LEU A 67 4.84 -3.01 2.16
N GLU A 68 3.54 -2.78 2.35
CA GLU A 68 2.79 -3.38 3.45
C GLU A 68 2.73 -4.91 3.34
N MET A 69 2.56 -5.44 2.13
CA MET A 69 2.63 -6.88 1.88
C MET A 69 4.03 -7.44 2.19
N VAL A 70 5.09 -6.73 1.78
CA VAL A 70 6.47 -7.12 2.09
C VAL A 70 6.73 -7.05 3.59
N ASN A 71 6.25 -6.01 4.28
CA ASN A 71 6.33 -5.90 5.74
C ASN A 71 5.69 -7.12 6.42
N THR A 72 4.46 -7.48 6.03
CA THR A 72 3.76 -8.66 6.57
C THR A 72 4.54 -9.94 6.32
N ALA A 73 5.15 -10.08 5.13
CA ALA A 73 5.98 -11.25 4.81
C ALA A 73 7.26 -11.29 5.66
N VAL A 74 7.94 -10.16 5.88
CA VAL A 74 9.11 -10.07 6.76
C VAL A 74 8.74 -10.44 8.19
N GLU A 75 7.64 -9.92 8.73
CA GLU A 75 7.15 -10.27 10.05
C GLU A 75 6.91 -11.78 10.17
N ALA A 76 6.22 -12.38 9.21
CA ALA A 76 5.95 -13.81 9.20
C ALA A 76 7.24 -14.65 9.16
N VAL A 77 8.23 -14.27 8.34
CA VAL A 77 9.53 -14.96 8.27
C VAL A 77 10.29 -14.83 9.58
N VAL A 78 10.33 -13.65 10.18
CA VAL A 78 11.00 -13.43 11.47
C VAL A 78 10.36 -14.28 12.56
N ASP A 79 9.02 -14.34 12.61
CA ASP A 79 8.29 -15.11 13.61
C ASP A 79 8.47 -16.63 13.43
N LEU A 80 8.68 -17.10 12.19
CA LEU A 80 9.06 -18.50 11.93
C LEU A 80 10.47 -18.85 12.43
N VAL A 81 11.39 -17.87 12.45
CA VAL A 81 12.78 -18.09 12.88
C VAL A 81 12.92 -17.99 14.40
N THR A 82 12.20 -17.08 15.04
CA THR A 82 12.31 -16.87 16.49
C THR A 82 11.09 -16.15 17.05
N GLU A 83 10.58 -16.65 18.18
CA GLU A 83 9.58 -15.96 19.00
C GLU A 83 10.24 -15.08 20.07
N GLU A 84 11.56 -15.20 20.25
CA GLU A 84 12.30 -14.43 21.23
C GLU A 84 12.57 -12.99 20.74
N ARG A 85 12.63 -12.05 21.68
CA ARG A 85 13.02 -10.66 21.39
C ARG A 85 14.52 -10.55 21.17
N ARG A 86 14.95 -10.80 19.93
CA ARG A 86 16.37 -10.66 19.50
C ARG A 86 16.58 -9.32 18.80
N PRO A 87 17.71 -8.62 19.02
CA PRO A 87 17.96 -7.31 18.41
C PRO A 87 17.85 -7.29 16.87
N LEU A 88 18.35 -8.34 16.20
CA LEU A 88 18.27 -8.46 14.74
C LEU A 88 16.84 -8.71 14.24
N ALA A 89 16.06 -9.51 14.96
CA ALA A 89 14.66 -9.74 14.64
C ALA A 89 13.84 -8.44 14.75
N LYS A 90 14.10 -7.67 15.83
CA LYS A 90 13.50 -6.35 16.00
C LYS A 90 13.90 -5.40 14.88
N LEU A 91 15.20 -5.32 14.55
CA LEU A 91 15.69 -4.46 13.47
C LEU A 91 15.02 -4.79 12.12
N ALA A 92 14.89 -6.07 11.78
CA ALA A 92 14.26 -6.50 10.53
C ALA A 92 12.78 -6.04 10.45
N LYS A 93 12.02 -6.24 11.52
CA LYS A 93 10.62 -5.79 11.60
C LYS A 93 10.50 -4.27 11.55
N ASP A 94 11.29 -3.55 12.36
CA ASP A 94 11.28 -2.09 12.40
C ASP A 94 11.66 -1.47 11.05
N ALA A 95 12.66 -2.04 10.35
CA ALA A 95 13.07 -1.56 9.04
C ALA A 95 11.98 -1.78 7.98
N ALA A 96 11.31 -2.94 8.00
CA ALA A 96 10.20 -3.21 7.08
C ALA A 96 9.01 -2.27 7.33
N ALA A 97 8.63 -2.07 8.60
CA ALA A 97 7.60 -1.09 8.97
C ALA A 97 8.01 0.34 8.62
N GLY A 98 9.28 0.71 8.79
CA GLY A 98 9.84 1.99 8.40
C GLY A 98 9.72 2.28 6.90
N ALA A 99 9.89 1.27 6.05
CA ALA A 99 9.71 1.41 4.61
C ALA A 99 8.26 1.77 4.25
N VAL A 100 7.28 1.14 4.88
CA VAL A 100 5.84 1.48 4.73
C VAL A 100 5.58 2.90 5.19
N LEU A 101 6.13 3.29 6.34
CA LEU A 101 5.95 4.63 6.90
C LEU A 101 6.48 5.72 5.95
N ILE A 102 7.69 5.55 5.41
CA ILE A 102 8.28 6.50 4.45
C ILE A 102 7.38 6.65 3.23
N ALA A 103 6.95 5.55 2.62
CA ALA A 103 6.09 5.59 1.45
C ALA A 103 4.73 6.25 1.76
N SER A 104 4.15 5.97 2.92
CA SER A 104 2.88 6.55 3.36
C SER A 104 2.97 8.06 3.59
N ILE A 105 4.07 8.55 4.18
CA ILE A 105 4.33 9.98 4.34
C ILE A 105 4.43 10.65 2.96
N MET A 106 5.19 10.08 2.03
CA MET A 106 5.32 10.62 0.68
C MET A 106 3.99 10.63 -0.06
N ALA A 107 3.18 9.58 0.09
CA ALA A 107 1.83 9.52 -0.48
C ALA A 107 0.90 10.60 0.12
N ALA A 108 0.97 10.84 1.42
CA ALA A 108 0.21 11.90 2.09
C ALA A 108 0.61 13.29 1.61
N VAL A 109 1.92 13.57 1.51
CA VAL A 109 2.44 14.85 0.97
C VAL A 109 1.96 15.08 -0.45
N ALA A 110 2.08 14.08 -1.32
CA ALA A 110 1.60 14.17 -2.70
C ALA A 110 0.06 14.38 -2.76
N GLY A 111 -0.68 13.71 -1.90
CA GLY A 111 -2.13 13.90 -1.78
C GLY A 111 -2.50 15.34 -1.42
N VAL A 112 -1.83 15.94 -0.44
CA VAL A 112 -2.01 17.35 -0.08
C VAL A 112 -1.70 18.26 -1.28
N MET A 113 -0.57 18.04 -1.96
CA MET A 113 -0.17 18.85 -3.12
C MET A 113 -1.13 18.73 -4.30
N ILE A 114 -1.78 17.57 -4.46
CA ILE A 114 -2.75 17.34 -5.54
C ILE A 114 -4.11 17.94 -5.19
N PHE A 115 -4.64 17.66 -3.99
CA PHE A 115 -6.05 17.93 -3.68
C PHE A 115 -6.29 19.30 -3.05
N VAL A 116 -5.35 19.90 -2.33
CA VAL A 116 -5.55 21.24 -1.74
C VAL A 116 -5.81 22.30 -2.83
N PRO A 117 -5.02 22.38 -3.91
CA PRO A 117 -5.32 23.35 -4.98
C PRO A 117 -6.67 23.13 -5.66
N GLU A 118 -7.07 21.86 -5.84
CA GLU A 118 -8.38 21.55 -6.44
C GLU A 118 -9.54 21.96 -5.53
N PHE A 119 -9.39 21.71 -4.23
CA PHE A 119 -10.37 22.14 -3.24
C PHE A 119 -10.51 23.67 -3.18
N LEU A 120 -9.41 24.42 -3.19
CA LEU A 120 -9.43 25.88 -3.18
C LEU A 120 -10.11 26.43 -4.44
N ARG A 121 -9.81 25.89 -5.62
CA ARG A 121 -10.50 26.29 -6.88
C ARG A 121 -12.00 26.03 -6.81
N PHE A 122 -12.40 24.88 -6.26
CA PHE A 122 -13.81 24.53 -6.10
C PHE A 122 -14.52 25.48 -5.13
N ALA A 123 -13.86 25.82 -4.01
CA ALA A 123 -14.40 26.77 -3.05
C ALA A 123 -14.58 28.17 -3.67
N ASP A 124 -13.62 28.66 -4.43
CA ASP A 124 -13.70 29.94 -5.13
C ASP A 124 -14.90 30.01 -6.11
N GLN A 125 -15.21 28.88 -6.78
CA GLN A 125 -16.35 28.83 -7.71
C GLN A 125 -17.72 28.88 -7.03
N ILE A 126 -17.79 28.50 -5.74
CA ILE A 126 -19.07 28.50 -4.99
C ILE A 126 -19.30 29.82 -4.29
N PHE A 127 -18.26 30.52 -3.84
CA PHE A 127 -18.35 31.69 -2.99
C PHE A 127 -18.13 33.02 -3.74
N ILE A 128 -17.87 32.99 -5.06
CA ILE A 128 -17.81 34.15 -5.96
C ILE A 128 -18.95 34.08 -6.97
#